data_e3a11a6ade8ab274c5940680e9a2f26c
#
_entry.id   e3a11a6ade8ab274c5940680e9a2f26c
#
_cell.length_a   1.000
_cell.length_b   1.000
_cell.length_c   1.000
_cell.angle_alpha   90.00
_cell.angle_beta   90.00
_cell.angle_gamma   90.00
#
_symmetry.space_group_name_H-M   'P 1'
#
loop_
_entity.id
_entity.type
_entity.pdbx_description
1 polymer ?
#
loop_
_entity_poly.entity_id
_entity_poly.type
_entity_poly.pdbx_seq_one_letter_code
_entity_poly.pdbx_strand_id
1 'polypeptide(L)'
;SSDLDNRLKKLFVSSYQSYLWNECIKELLKIKLPKEQRKYVDYSCGTFLYYSKIDNELFNILKKDKFPTIAPDIDYNNHHKDEYYNIILKILRKERASLKDFNNLTELYKPSYVERDILNIPKNIKYGDFKSDELNKGKYKITIEFELNKGSYATIIIKRIFNI
;
A
#
# COMPACT_ATOMS: atom_id res chain seq x y z
N SER A 1 -11.75 -29.49 4.86
CA SER A 1 -12.18 -28.54 3.81
C SER A 1 -12.56 -27.15 4.35
N SER A 2 -13.18 -27.06 5.53
CA SER A 2 -13.61 -25.77 6.13
C SER A 2 -12.45 -24.81 6.46
N ASP A 3 -11.33 -25.31 6.96
CA ASP A 3 -10.18 -24.46 7.35
C ASP A 3 -9.43 -23.85 6.16
N LEU A 4 -9.30 -24.60 5.08
CA LEU A 4 -8.69 -24.09 3.84
C LEU A 4 -9.58 -23.01 3.21
N ASP A 5 -10.87 -23.23 3.23
CA ASP A 5 -11.86 -22.26 2.72
C ASP A 5 -11.83 -20.96 3.53
N ASN A 6 -11.76 -21.02 4.85
CA ASN A 6 -11.65 -19.86 5.73
C ASN A 6 -10.32 -19.09 5.54
N ARG A 7 -9.20 -19.78 5.32
CA ARG A 7 -7.91 -19.15 5.02
C ARG A 7 -7.95 -18.41 3.68
N LEU A 8 -8.56 -18.99 2.66
CA LEU A 8 -8.72 -18.35 1.35
C LEU A 8 -9.62 -17.13 1.45
N LYS A 9 -10.76 -17.21 2.13
CA LYS A 9 -11.66 -16.07 2.37
C LYS A 9 -10.91 -14.91 3.05
N LYS A 10 -10.17 -15.22 4.12
CA LYS A 10 -9.33 -14.24 4.81
C LYS A 10 -8.31 -13.60 3.88
N LEU A 11 -7.64 -14.40 3.05
CA LEU A 11 -6.67 -13.89 2.09
C LEU A 11 -7.30 -12.93 1.10
N PHE A 12 -8.45 -13.28 0.51
CA PHE A 12 -9.14 -12.43 -0.46
C PHE A 12 -9.59 -11.10 0.15
N VAL A 13 -10.23 -11.14 1.32
CA VAL A 13 -10.69 -9.91 1.99
C VAL A 13 -9.52 -9.03 2.39
N SER A 14 -8.43 -9.60 2.95
CA SER A 14 -7.23 -8.84 3.31
C SER A 14 -6.51 -8.27 2.10
N SER A 15 -6.50 -8.99 0.97
CA SER A 15 -5.91 -8.52 -0.29
C SER A 15 -6.71 -7.37 -0.88
N TYR A 16 -8.03 -7.45 -0.85
CA TYR A 16 -8.91 -6.37 -1.31
C TYR A 16 -8.79 -5.12 -0.42
N GLN A 17 -8.77 -5.31 0.91
CA GLN A 17 -8.51 -4.21 1.86
C GLN A 17 -7.17 -3.51 1.57
N SER A 18 -6.12 -4.28 1.26
CA SER A 18 -4.81 -3.74 0.92
C SER A 18 -4.80 -3.03 -0.44
N TYR A 19 -5.52 -3.55 -1.41
CA TYR A 19 -5.72 -2.90 -2.71
C TYR A 19 -6.39 -1.53 -2.54
N LEU A 20 -7.49 -1.47 -1.80
CA LEU A 20 -8.20 -0.20 -1.54
C LEU A 20 -7.31 0.80 -0.81
N TRP A 21 -6.53 0.34 0.15
CA TRP A 21 -5.56 1.19 0.85
C TRP A 21 -4.53 1.76 -0.12
N ASN A 22 -3.97 0.96 -1.02
CA ASN A 22 -3.03 1.42 -2.05
C ASN A 22 -3.67 2.46 -2.99
N GLU A 23 -4.92 2.27 -3.38
CA GLU A 23 -5.65 3.26 -4.21
C GLU A 23 -5.88 4.57 -3.45
N CYS A 24 -6.19 4.51 -2.14
CA CYS A 24 -6.30 5.69 -1.29
C CYS A 24 -4.97 6.44 -1.18
N ILE A 25 -3.86 5.75 -0.93
CA ILE A 25 -2.52 6.37 -0.87
C ILE A 25 -2.14 6.99 -2.21
N LYS A 26 -2.43 6.32 -3.32
CA LYS A 26 -2.22 6.87 -4.66
C LYS A 26 -3.00 8.18 -4.85
N GLU A 27 -4.24 8.24 -4.42
CA GLU A 27 -5.05 9.44 -4.51
C GLU A 27 -4.53 10.56 -3.60
N LEU A 28 -4.15 10.23 -2.36
CA LEU A 28 -3.52 11.18 -1.44
C LEU A 28 -2.25 11.79 -2.04
N LEU A 29 -1.37 10.96 -2.57
CA LEU A 29 -0.13 11.42 -3.20
C LEU A 29 -0.40 12.27 -4.46
N LYS A 30 -1.47 11.99 -5.23
CA LYS A 30 -1.90 12.86 -6.32
C LYS A 30 -2.32 14.25 -5.84
N ILE A 31 -2.92 14.36 -4.68
CA ILE A 31 -3.30 15.64 -4.10
C ILE A 31 -2.07 16.40 -3.62
N LYS A 32 -1.13 15.71 -2.98
CA LYS A 32 0.03 16.33 -2.33
C LYS A 32 1.20 16.63 -3.26
N LEU A 33 1.38 15.85 -4.35
CA LEU A 33 2.53 15.97 -5.24
C LEU A 33 2.21 16.73 -6.53
N PRO A 34 3.07 17.63 -6.98
CA PRO A 34 3.01 18.19 -8.34
C PRO A 34 3.06 17.06 -9.40
N LYS A 35 2.43 17.28 -10.56
CA LYS A 35 2.35 16.25 -11.61
C LYS A 35 3.70 15.76 -12.10
N GLU A 36 4.66 16.65 -12.24
CA GLU A 36 6.03 16.38 -12.70
C GLU A 36 6.86 15.53 -11.72
N GLN A 37 6.44 15.45 -10.47
CA GLN A 37 7.11 14.66 -9.45
C GLN A 37 6.50 13.26 -9.30
N ARG A 38 5.42 12.95 -10.01
CA ARG A 38 4.72 11.67 -9.93
C ARG A 38 5.34 10.64 -10.86
N LYS A 39 5.63 9.46 -10.32
CA LYS A 39 6.03 8.28 -11.09
C LYS A 39 5.06 7.14 -10.83
N TYR A 40 4.59 6.51 -11.87
CA TYR A 40 3.67 5.38 -11.82
C TYR A 40 4.43 4.10 -12.13
N VAL A 41 4.17 3.06 -11.34
CA VAL A 41 4.72 1.73 -11.53
C VAL A 41 3.59 0.71 -11.49
N ASP A 42 3.47 -0.09 -12.52
CA ASP A 42 2.40 -1.06 -12.66
C ASP A 42 2.57 -2.26 -11.73
N TYR A 43 1.45 -2.80 -11.29
CA TYR A 43 1.35 -4.09 -10.64
C TYR A 43 0.07 -4.81 -11.10
N SER A 44 -0.12 -6.07 -10.73
CA SER A 44 -1.19 -6.93 -11.28
C SER A 44 -2.61 -6.37 -11.17
N CYS A 45 -2.88 -5.50 -10.19
CA CYS A 45 -4.22 -4.96 -9.93
C CYS A 45 -4.33 -3.43 -10.19
N GLY A 46 -3.28 -2.78 -10.69
CA GLY A 46 -3.28 -1.34 -10.93
C GLY A 46 -1.90 -0.71 -10.96
N THR A 47 -1.78 0.52 -10.49
CA THR A 47 -0.52 1.27 -10.46
C THR A 47 -0.24 1.82 -9.08
N PHE A 48 1.00 1.71 -8.62
CA PHE A 48 1.51 2.49 -7.50
C PHE A 48 1.91 3.88 -7.97
N LEU A 49 1.81 4.86 -7.09
CA LEU A 49 2.35 6.20 -7.29
C LEU A 49 3.52 6.41 -6.33
N TYR A 50 4.68 6.73 -6.89
CA TYR A 50 5.86 7.16 -6.17
C TYR A 50 6.19 8.61 -6.50
N TYR A 51 6.98 9.26 -5.65
CA TYR A 51 7.58 10.55 -5.96
C TYR A 51 8.98 10.37 -6.56
N SER A 52 9.31 11.16 -7.58
CA SER A 52 10.69 11.27 -8.07
C SER A 52 11.51 12.20 -7.18
N LYS A 53 10.87 13.24 -6.69
CA LYS A 53 11.41 14.28 -5.82
C LYS A 53 10.32 14.69 -4.84
N ILE A 54 10.67 15.06 -3.62
CA ILE A 54 9.76 15.57 -2.62
C ILE A 54 10.49 16.62 -1.78
N ASP A 55 9.83 17.69 -1.42
CA ASP A 55 10.41 18.68 -0.50
C ASP A 55 10.45 18.13 0.94
N ASN A 56 11.35 18.69 1.75
CA ASN A 56 11.59 18.19 3.12
C ASN A 56 10.38 18.38 4.04
N GLU A 57 9.60 19.43 3.85
CA GLU A 57 8.42 19.69 4.68
C GLU A 57 7.35 18.63 4.43
N LEU A 58 6.96 18.42 3.17
CA LEU A 58 5.99 17.40 2.79
C LEU A 58 6.48 15.99 3.16
N PHE A 59 7.76 15.68 2.95
CA PHE A 59 8.35 14.41 3.36
C PHE A 59 8.18 14.16 4.86
N ASN A 60 8.48 15.16 5.70
CA ASN A 60 8.36 15.03 7.15
C ASN A 60 6.91 14.90 7.63
N ILE A 61 5.97 15.55 6.94
CA ILE A 61 4.53 15.39 7.20
C ILE A 61 4.12 13.94 6.90
N LEU A 62 4.37 13.47 5.68
CA LEU A 62 3.95 12.13 5.24
C LEU A 62 4.66 11.00 6.00
N LYS A 63 5.91 11.22 6.45
CA LYS A 63 6.67 10.25 7.25
C LYS A 63 6.06 10.01 8.64
N LYS A 64 5.47 11.03 9.23
CA LYS A 64 4.85 10.95 10.57
C LYS A 64 3.38 10.52 10.53
N ASP A 65 2.77 10.68 9.39
CA ASP A 65 1.34 10.47 9.22
C ASP A 65 1.00 9.02 8.84
N LYS A 66 -0.20 8.60 9.21
CA LYS A 66 -0.73 7.28 8.94
C LYS A 66 -2.06 7.38 8.23
N PHE A 67 -2.37 6.41 7.40
CA PHE A 67 -3.64 6.31 6.72
C PHE A 67 -4.38 5.04 7.14
N PRO A 68 -5.68 5.12 7.49
CA PRO A 68 -6.44 3.97 7.96
C PRO A 68 -6.73 2.97 6.85
N THR A 69 -6.81 1.69 7.21
CA THR A 69 -7.42 0.67 6.36
C THR A 69 -8.93 0.75 6.46
N ILE A 70 -9.65 0.36 5.41
CA ILE A 70 -11.11 0.29 5.44
C ILE A 70 -11.53 -0.97 6.17
N ALA A 71 -12.29 -0.81 7.26
CA ALA A 71 -12.80 -1.88 8.10
C ALA A 71 -14.24 -1.61 8.52
N PRO A 72 -15.01 -2.64 8.91
CA PRO A 72 -16.36 -2.45 9.40
C PRO A 72 -16.39 -1.68 10.73
N ASP A 73 -17.53 -1.09 11.02
CA ASP A 73 -17.87 -0.45 12.31
C ASP A 73 -16.96 0.72 12.73
N ILE A 74 -16.27 1.35 11.76
CA ILE A 74 -15.41 2.52 12.02
C ILE A 74 -16.11 3.79 11.53
N ASP A 75 -16.22 4.74 12.41
CA ASP A 75 -16.69 6.10 12.08
C ASP A 75 -15.51 6.96 11.60
N TYR A 76 -15.23 6.85 10.31
CA TYR A 76 -14.12 7.58 9.67
C TYR A 76 -14.32 9.10 9.68
N ASN A 77 -15.56 9.57 9.76
CA ASN A 77 -15.87 11.00 9.76
C ASN A 77 -15.45 11.67 11.05
N ASN A 78 -15.58 10.97 12.18
CA ASN A 78 -15.28 11.53 13.49
C ASN A 78 -13.86 11.22 13.99
N HIS A 79 -13.20 10.21 13.42
CA HIS A 79 -11.90 9.72 13.90
C HIS A 79 -10.71 10.07 13.00
N HIS A 80 -10.94 10.61 11.81
CA HIS A 80 -9.89 10.91 10.85
C HIS A 80 -10.04 12.31 10.26
N LYS A 81 -8.97 12.77 9.59
CA LYS A 81 -8.99 14.01 8.82
C LYS A 81 -10.07 13.94 7.74
N ASP A 82 -10.83 14.99 7.54
CA ASP A 82 -11.85 15.09 6.48
C ASP A 82 -11.28 14.71 5.10
N GLU A 83 -10.03 15.07 4.85
CA GLU A 83 -9.32 14.71 3.61
C GLU A 83 -9.26 13.18 3.42
N TYR A 84 -8.96 12.40 4.46
CA TYR A 84 -8.87 10.94 4.39
C TYR A 84 -10.23 10.28 4.20
N TYR A 85 -11.23 10.76 4.91
CA TYR A 85 -12.60 10.30 4.73
C TYR A 85 -13.09 10.53 3.30
N ASN A 86 -12.86 11.72 2.75
CA ASN A 86 -13.23 12.04 1.37
C ASN A 86 -12.50 11.17 0.34
N ILE A 87 -11.23 10.86 0.56
CA ILE A 87 -10.46 9.94 -0.29
C ILE A 87 -11.07 8.54 -0.23
N ILE A 88 -11.37 8.01 0.96
CA ILE A 88 -12.00 6.70 1.15
C ILE A 88 -13.32 6.63 0.38
N LEU A 89 -14.20 7.61 0.55
CA LEU A 89 -15.48 7.67 -0.16
C LEU A 89 -15.31 7.73 -1.67
N LYS A 90 -14.32 8.50 -2.17
CA LYS A 90 -14.01 8.59 -3.59
C LYS A 90 -13.58 7.25 -4.17
N ILE A 91 -12.69 6.54 -3.47
CA ILE A 91 -12.21 5.23 -3.92
C ILE A 91 -13.31 4.19 -3.86
N LEU A 92 -14.09 4.13 -2.78
CA LEU A 92 -15.23 3.21 -2.68
C LEU A 92 -16.25 3.43 -3.80
N ARG A 93 -16.60 4.69 -4.14
CA ARG A 93 -17.48 4.98 -5.27
C ARG A 93 -16.92 4.48 -6.60
N LYS A 94 -15.62 4.66 -6.83
CA LYS A 94 -14.94 4.13 -8.02
C LYS A 94 -15.06 2.61 -8.14
N GLU A 95 -14.95 1.92 -7.01
CA GLU A 95 -15.07 0.46 -6.91
C GLU A 95 -16.54 -0.02 -6.85
N ARG A 96 -17.53 0.89 -6.94
CA ARG A 96 -18.96 0.60 -6.78
C ARG A 96 -19.28 -0.08 -5.44
N ALA A 97 -18.54 0.28 -4.39
CA ALA A 97 -18.67 -0.22 -3.03
C ALA A 97 -19.03 0.91 -2.06
N SER A 98 -19.48 0.54 -0.87
CA SER A 98 -19.77 1.44 0.23
C SER A 98 -19.20 0.91 1.54
N LEU A 99 -19.11 1.76 2.58
CA LEU A 99 -18.70 1.32 3.92
C LEU A 99 -19.65 0.23 4.49
N LYS A 100 -20.93 0.25 4.11
CA LYS A 100 -21.90 -0.76 4.53
C LYS A 100 -21.57 -2.15 4.00
N ASP A 101 -20.95 -2.24 2.82
CA ASP A 101 -20.58 -3.54 2.23
C ASP A 101 -19.49 -4.23 3.07
N PHE A 102 -18.64 -3.46 3.75
CA PHE A 102 -17.65 -4.00 4.68
C PHE A 102 -18.28 -4.59 5.95
N ASN A 103 -19.42 -4.06 6.41
CA ASN A 103 -20.15 -4.63 7.53
C ASN A 103 -20.74 -6.00 7.18
N ASN A 104 -21.15 -6.20 5.93
CA ASN A 104 -21.66 -7.48 5.44
C ASN A 104 -20.56 -8.54 5.26
N LEU A 105 -19.29 -8.16 5.14
CA LEU A 105 -18.17 -9.09 5.07
C LEU A 105 -17.92 -9.84 6.40
N THR A 106 -18.51 -9.41 7.50
CA THR A 106 -18.34 -10.05 8.81
C THR A 106 -18.75 -11.51 8.83
N GLU A 107 -19.67 -11.96 7.98
CA GLU A 107 -20.05 -13.37 7.82
C GLU A 107 -18.94 -14.23 7.21
N LEU A 108 -18.07 -13.62 6.39
CA LEU A 108 -16.96 -14.29 5.74
C LEU A 108 -15.67 -14.15 6.55
N TYR A 109 -15.32 -12.95 6.85
CA TYR A 109 -14.14 -12.55 7.62
C TYR A 109 -14.19 -11.05 7.90
N LYS A 110 -14.07 -10.66 9.16
CA LYS A 110 -14.02 -9.25 9.57
C LYS A 110 -12.61 -8.69 9.33
N PRO A 111 -12.40 -7.80 8.35
CA PRO A 111 -11.11 -7.17 8.15
C PRO A 111 -10.76 -6.26 9.33
N SER A 112 -9.52 -6.32 9.79
CA SER A 112 -9.06 -5.53 10.94
C SER A 112 -8.83 -4.07 10.52
N TYR A 113 -9.22 -3.14 11.40
CA TYR A 113 -8.79 -1.77 11.33
C TYR A 113 -7.32 -1.66 11.71
N VAL A 114 -6.53 -1.01 10.88
CA VAL A 114 -5.11 -0.71 11.14
C VAL A 114 -4.76 0.63 10.51
N GLU A 115 -4.02 1.46 11.22
CA GLU A 115 -3.36 2.62 10.65
C GLU A 115 -1.98 2.23 10.14
N ARG A 116 -1.71 2.45 8.85
CA ARG A 116 -0.44 2.13 8.19
C ARG A 116 0.32 3.38 7.86
N ASP A 117 1.64 3.32 7.99
CA ASP A 117 2.53 4.40 7.58
C ASP A 117 2.32 4.71 6.09
N ILE A 118 2.15 6.00 5.76
CA ILE A 118 1.98 6.46 4.37
C ILE A 118 3.27 6.24 3.59
N LEU A 119 4.43 6.55 4.21
CA LEU A 119 5.73 6.30 3.61
C LEU A 119 6.38 5.07 4.24
N ASN A 120 6.72 4.12 3.40
CA ASN A 120 7.48 2.94 3.79
C ASN A 120 8.97 3.20 3.56
N ILE A 121 9.71 3.49 4.63
CA ILE A 121 11.11 3.88 4.58
C ILE A 121 11.96 2.72 5.08
N PRO A 122 12.74 2.05 4.20
CA PRO A 122 13.65 1.00 4.60
C PRO A 122 14.81 1.56 5.41
N LYS A 123 15.27 0.79 6.41
CA LYS A 123 16.41 1.10 7.27
C LYS A 123 17.54 0.12 6.98
N ASN A 124 18.77 0.51 7.35
CA ASN A 124 19.95 -0.36 7.29
C ASN A 124 20.14 -1.03 5.92
N ILE A 125 19.94 -0.27 4.84
CA ILE A 125 20.05 -0.79 3.48
C ILE A 125 21.51 -1.18 3.20
N LYS A 126 21.72 -2.43 2.81
CA LYS A 126 22.98 -2.96 2.32
C LYS A 126 22.75 -3.60 0.96
N TYR A 127 23.74 -3.53 0.09
CA TYR A 127 23.71 -4.19 -1.21
C TYR A 127 25.07 -4.81 -1.52
N GLY A 128 25.02 -5.96 -2.14
CA GLY A 128 26.22 -6.67 -2.60
C GLY A 128 26.60 -6.27 -4.03
N ASP A 129 27.60 -6.96 -4.56
CA ASP A 129 28.04 -6.80 -5.95
C ASP A 129 27.07 -7.47 -6.92
N PHE A 130 27.05 -6.97 -8.16
CA PHE A 130 26.42 -7.67 -9.28
C PHE A 130 27.19 -8.94 -9.61
N LYS A 131 26.49 -10.08 -9.60
CA LYS A 131 27.02 -11.39 -9.94
C LYS A 131 26.22 -11.99 -11.10
N SER A 132 26.84 -12.84 -11.90
CA SER A 132 26.11 -13.62 -12.91
C SER A 132 25.02 -14.44 -12.24
N ASP A 133 23.82 -14.45 -12.85
CA ASP A 133 22.71 -15.26 -12.37
C ASP A 133 22.90 -16.70 -12.87
N GLU A 134 23.06 -17.65 -11.94
CA GLU A 134 23.25 -19.07 -12.26
C GLU A 134 22.00 -19.74 -12.84
N LEU A 135 20.83 -19.18 -12.55
CA LEU A 135 19.54 -19.72 -13.02
C LEU A 135 19.09 -19.11 -14.36
N ASN A 136 19.58 -17.91 -14.69
CA ASN A 136 19.15 -17.18 -15.88
C ASN A 136 20.37 -16.72 -16.69
N LYS A 137 20.75 -17.53 -17.70
CA LYS A 137 21.91 -17.26 -18.57
C LYS A 137 21.85 -15.84 -19.16
N GLY A 138 22.97 -15.11 -19.04
CA GLY A 138 23.09 -13.73 -19.55
C GLY A 138 22.46 -12.66 -18.70
N LYS A 139 21.93 -13.01 -17.51
CA LYS A 139 21.39 -12.05 -16.52
C LYS A 139 22.33 -11.91 -15.33
N TYR A 140 22.10 -10.86 -14.56
CA TYR A 140 22.82 -10.57 -13.32
C TYR A 140 21.86 -10.60 -12.15
N LYS A 141 22.39 -10.92 -10.98
CA LYS A 141 21.69 -10.84 -9.69
C LYS A 141 22.43 -9.92 -8.73
N ILE A 142 21.71 -9.35 -7.80
CA ILE A 142 22.22 -8.57 -6.68
C ILE A 142 21.47 -8.95 -5.42
N THR A 143 22.18 -9.04 -4.30
CA THR A 143 21.56 -9.22 -2.98
C THR A 143 21.39 -7.85 -2.34
N ILE A 144 20.17 -7.59 -1.83
CA ILE A 144 19.85 -6.37 -1.09
C ILE A 144 19.25 -6.78 0.25
N GLU A 145 19.80 -6.23 1.32
CA GLU A 145 19.29 -6.38 2.68
C GLU A 145 18.74 -5.05 3.18
N PHE A 146 17.62 -5.07 3.86
CA PHE A 146 17.05 -3.91 4.53
C PHE A 146 16.04 -4.32 5.60
N GLU A 147 15.80 -3.43 6.53
CA GLU A 147 14.80 -3.58 7.57
C GLU A 147 13.55 -2.76 7.25
N LEU A 148 12.38 -3.33 7.53
CA LEU A 148 11.08 -2.68 7.38
C LEU A 148 10.28 -2.75 8.67
N ASN A 149 9.43 -1.76 8.89
CA ASN A 149 8.44 -1.81 9.95
C ASN A 149 7.44 -2.96 9.68
N LYS A 150 6.91 -3.54 10.75
CA LYS A 150 5.87 -4.58 10.66
C LYS A 150 4.67 -4.09 9.84
N GLY A 151 4.21 -4.92 8.93
CA GLY A 151 3.10 -4.59 8.03
C GLY A 151 3.50 -3.91 6.72
N SER A 152 4.79 -3.66 6.51
CA SER A 152 5.33 -3.13 5.26
C SER A 152 5.62 -4.24 4.26
N TYR A 153 5.59 -3.91 2.96
CA TYR A 153 5.81 -4.86 1.87
C TYR A 153 7.16 -4.62 1.18
N ALA A 154 8.07 -5.57 1.30
CA ALA A 154 9.39 -5.53 0.66
C ALA A 154 9.28 -5.38 -0.87
N THR A 155 8.28 -6.02 -1.49
CA THR A 155 8.04 -5.92 -2.95
C THR A 155 7.87 -4.47 -3.42
N ILE A 156 7.23 -3.61 -2.64
CA ILE A 156 7.05 -2.19 -2.98
C ILE A 156 8.42 -1.47 -3.01
N ILE A 157 9.30 -1.79 -2.05
CA ILE A 157 10.65 -1.23 -2.00
C ILE A 157 11.48 -1.67 -3.22
N ILE A 158 11.45 -2.97 -3.55
CA ILE A 158 12.15 -3.50 -4.71
C ILE A 158 11.63 -2.87 -6.01
N LYS A 159 10.32 -2.78 -6.19
CA LYS A 159 9.72 -2.08 -7.34
C LYS A 159 10.18 -0.62 -7.43
N ARG A 160 10.27 0.07 -6.31
CA ARG A 160 10.74 1.46 -6.26
C ARG A 160 12.22 1.60 -6.62
N ILE A 161 13.07 0.67 -6.14
CA ILE A 161 14.53 0.69 -6.41
C ILE A 161 14.81 0.44 -7.89
N PHE A 162 14.17 -0.58 -8.47
CA PHE A 162 14.41 -1.00 -9.86
C PHE A 162 13.48 -0.33 -10.86
N ASN A 163 12.49 0.40 -10.41
CA ASN A 163 11.49 1.08 -11.25
C ASN A 163 10.74 0.10 -12.20
N ILE A 164 10.37 -1.08 -11.67
CA ILE A 164 9.73 -2.21 -12.36
C ILE A 164 8.32 -2.47 -11.84
#